data_e612a0236cc6f11aaa0ccbba56653036
#
_entry.id   e612a0236cc6f11aaa0ccbba56653036
#
_cell.length_a   1.000
_cell.length_b   1.000
_cell.length_c   1.000
_cell.angle_alpha   90.00
_cell.angle_beta   90.00
_cell.angle_gamma   90.00
#
_symmetry.space_group_name_H-M   'P 1'
#
loop_
_entity.id
_entity.type
_entity.pdbx_description
1 polymer ?
#
loop_
_entity_poly.entity_id
_entity_poly.type
_entity_poly.pdbx_seq_one_letter_code
_entity_poly.pdbx_strand_id
1 'polypeptide(L)'
;MSSETGTRRLADGMPSYRLVRREDAQFAEALPGHARGLESCRLVDGTLGSTHMAITLVSLSDGHVDSHVHSYETGFYVLEGEPVVFLDGRGVRLEPGACGVLPVGVPHAFRSEERALWIEMAAPRPRTDGTDTFFLGTAPDTQPEPLDVRDPRNRNLFLLGEGQMDLDVLKHGAAVGAPTVSSSMATAVLAYSGIAVKMLVDQRLDAQLHTMFMVDYQPGAVAHPHDHPFEESYYMFEGEVDVVADGDRYTLRPGDFFWTAAGCVHAFYEVQGGRVRWLETSAPAPPARHSYRFERDWDYLAERLAADGAR
;
A
#
# COMPACT_ATOMS: atom_id res chain seq x y z
N MET A 1 -31.31 -2.62 -1.89
CA MET A 1 -30.89 -2.71 -0.48
C MET A 1 -29.80 -1.69 -0.33
N SER A 2 -29.99 -0.68 0.52
CA SER A 2 -29.08 0.42 0.69
C SER A 2 -27.71 -0.08 1.14
N SER A 3 -26.67 0.28 0.43
CA SER A 3 -25.28 0.10 0.87
C SER A 3 -25.08 1.00 2.10
N GLU A 4 -25.33 0.48 3.27
CA GLU A 4 -24.82 1.10 4.47
C GLU A 4 -23.31 0.99 4.41
N THR A 5 -22.64 2.11 4.20
CA THR A 5 -21.23 2.28 4.44
C THR A 5 -21.02 2.12 5.95
N GLY A 6 -20.89 0.86 6.37
CA GLY A 6 -20.68 0.52 7.76
C GLY A 6 -19.33 1.06 8.20
N THR A 7 -19.32 2.13 8.96
CA THR A 7 -18.13 2.59 9.66
C THR A 7 -18.38 2.40 11.14
N ARG A 8 -17.82 1.33 11.69
CA ARG A 8 -17.80 1.15 13.15
C ARG A 8 -16.88 2.20 13.76
N ARG A 9 -17.25 2.72 14.92
CA ARG A 9 -16.46 3.76 15.58
C ARG A 9 -15.75 3.18 16.79
N LEU A 10 -14.48 3.57 16.98
CA LEU A 10 -13.77 3.38 18.22
C LEU A 10 -14.42 4.15 19.36
N ALA A 11 -14.03 3.88 20.61
CA ALA A 11 -14.63 4.50 21.80
C ALA A 11 -14.56 6.04 21.82
N ASP A 12 -13.61 6.63 21.09
CA ASP A 12 -13.44 8.07 20.89
C ASP A 12 -14.25 8.64 19.71
N GLY A 13 -15.03 7.78 19.02
CA GLY A 13 -15.83 8.15 17.86
C GLY A 13 -15.09 8.08 16.52
N MET A 14 -13.81 7.72 16.50
CA MET A 14 -13.04 7.53 15.27
C MET A 14 -13.43 6.23 14.56
N PRO A 15 -13.43 6.20 13.20
CA PRO A 15 -13.67 4.98 12.46
C PRO A 15 -12.50 4.00 12.64
N SER A 16 -12.81 2.71 12.81
CA SER A 16 -11.82 1.64 12.92
C SER A 16 -11.43 1.06 11.56
N TYR A 17 -12.25 1.23 10.55
CA TYR A 17 -11.99 0.84 9.17
C TYR A 17 -12.76 1.71 8.18
N ARG A 18 -12.36 1.67 6.90
CA ARG A 18 -13.02 2.36 5.80
C ARG A 18 -12.99 1.50 4.54
N LEU A 19 -14.12 1.44 3.85
CA LEU A 19 -14.26 0.86 2.52
C LEU A 19 -14.60 1.95 1.52
N VAL A 20 -13.87 2.00 0.41
CA VAL A 20 -14.19 2.84 -0.75
C VAL A 20 -14.33 1.92 -1.94
N ARG A 21 -15.51 1.88 -2.57
CA ARG A 21 -15.74 1.13 -3.78
C ARG A 21 -15.08 1.82 -4.97
N ARG A 22 -14.69 1.05 -5.97
CA ARG A 22 -14.11 1.60 -7.20
C ARG A 22 -15.00 2.68 -7.83
N GLU A 23 -16.30 2.43 -7.89
CA GLU A 23 -17.30 3.34 -8.47
C GLU A 23 -17.52 4.62 -7.64
N ASP A 24 -17.16 4.60 -6.36
CA ASP A 24 -17.29 5.75 -5.45
C ASP A 24 -16.03 6.64 -5.44
N ALA A 25 -14.96 6.25 -6.15
CA ALA A 25 -13.75 7.04 -6.25
C ALA A 25 -13.99 8.31 -7.08
N GLN A 26 -13.95 9.47 -6.43
CA GLN A 26 -14.18 10.76 -7.05
C GLN A 26 -12.87 11.54 -7.16
N PHE A 27 -12.46 11.82 -8.39
CA PHE A 27 -11.29 12.65 -8.67
C PHE A 27 -11.68 14.12 -8.72
N ALA A 28 -10.80 14.97 -8.21
CA ALA A 28 -10.91 16.41 -8.27
C ALA A 28 -9.56 17.02 -8.61
N GLU A 29 -9.56 18.20 -9.24
CA GLU A 29 -8.35 18.97 -9.50
C GLU A 29 -7.54 19.15 -8.21
N ALA A 30 -6.23 18.91 -8.30
CA ALA A 30 -5.31 18.97 -7.18
C ALA A 30 -4.17 19.96 -7.43
N LEU A 31 -3.65 20.55 -6.36
CA LEU A 31 -2.53 21.49 -6.35
C LEU A 31 -2.70 22.67 -7.32
N PRO A 32 -3.83 23.42 -7.28
CA PRO A 32 -4.06 24.53 -8.19
C PRO A 32 -2.93 25.56 -8.13
N GLY A 33 -2.41 25.97 -9.30
CA GLY A 33 -1.27 26.88 -9.43
C GLY A 33 0.11 26.19 -9.32
N HIS A 34 0.17 24.91 -9.00
CA HIS A 34 1.41 24.13 -8.89
C HIS A 34 1.37 22.82 -9.69
N ALA A 35 0.27 22.55 -10.34
CA ALA A 35 0.13 21.42 -11.23
C ALA A 35 -0.75 21.77 -12.43
N ARG A 36 -0.56 21.04 -13.52
CA ARG A 36 -1.43 21.03 -14.69
C ARG A 36 -1.81 19.60 -15.01
N GLY A 37 -3.10 19.36 -15.26
CA GLY A 37 -3.61 18.04 -15.63
C GLY A 37 -3.59 17.03 -14.49
N LEU A 38 -3.47 17.49 -13.25
CA LEU A 38 -3.45 16.67 -12.03
C LEU A 38 -4.85 16.62 -11.41
N GLU A 39 -5.32 15.41 -11.20
CA GLU A 39 -6.50 15.11 -10.41
C GLU A 39 -6.16 14.10 -9.32
N SER A 40 -6.82 14.16 -8.21
CA SER A 40 -6.63 13.21 -7.13
C SER A 40 -7.94 12.78 -6.46
N CYS A 41 -7.94 11.55 -5.95
CA CYS A 41 -9.01 11.01 -5.13
C CYS A 41 -8.44 10.61 -3.77
N ARG A 42 -8.86 11.29 -2.70
CA ARG A 42 -8.46 10.96 -1.34
C ARG A 42 -9.24 9.74 -0.85
N LEU A 43 -8.55 8.63 -0.63
CA LEU A 43 -9.14 7.39 -0.15
C LEU A 43 -9.26 7.35 1.37
N VAL A 44 -8.19 7.77 2.07
CA VAL A 44 -8.19 7.94 3.54
C VAL A 44 -7.20 9.03 3.94
N ASP A 45 -7.54 9.77 4.99
CA ASP A 45 -6.70 10.76 5.66
C ASP A 45 -7.22 11.05 7.07
N GLY A 46 -6.73 12.12 7.69
CA GLY A 46 -7.12 12.52 9.02
C GLY A 46 -8.57 12.96 9.17
N THR A 47 -9.19 13.44 8.12
CA THR A 47 -10.63 13.81 8.14
C THR A 47 -11.51 12.58 7.98
N LEU A 48 -10.92 11.48 7.49
CA LEU A 48 -11.57 10.21 7.23
C LEU A 48 -11.18 9.11 8.24
N GLY A 49 -10.48 9.49 9.32
CA GLY A 49 -10.23 8.64 10.48
C GLY A 49 -8.80 8.16 10.66
N SER A 50 -7.91 8.32 9.67
CA SER A 50 -6.52 7.90 9.82
C SER A 50 -5.74 8.81 10.77
N THR A 51 -4.87 8.21 11.56
CA THR A 51 -3.93 8.91 12.46
C THR A 51 -2.54 9.00 11.86
N HIS A 52 -2.13 7.97 11.11
CA HIS A 52 -0.74 7.78 10.70
C HIS A 52 -0.47 7.97 9.21
N MET A 53 -1.47 7.79 8.37
CA MET A 53 -1.28 7.82 6.93
C MET A 53 -2.31 8.65 6.17
N ALA A 54 -2.00 8.98 4.92
CA ALA A 54 -2.99 9.36 3.92
C ALA A 54 -2.74 8.55 2.65
N ILE A 55 -3.82 8.06 2.04
CA ILE A 55 -3.77 7.31 0.77
C ILE A 55 -4.56 8.09 -0.28
N THR A 56 -3.96 8.25 -1.44
CA THR A 56 -4.51 9.02 -2.54
C THR A 56 -4.31 8.27 -3.86
N LEU A 57 -5.35 8.17 -4.66
CA LEU A 57 -5.20 7.89 -6.10
C LEU A 57 -4.89 9.19 -6.81
N VAL A 58 -3.88 9.18 -7.67
CA VAL A 58 -3.41 10.34 -8.42
C VAL A 58 -3.49 10.03 -9.91
N SER A 59 -4.13 10.91 -10.66
CA SER A 59 -4.20 10.87 -12.12
C SER A 59 -3.51 12.11 -12.69
N LEU A 60 -2.58 11.93 -13.61
CA LEU A 60 -1.90 13.01 -14.31
C LEU A 60 -2.01 12.79 -15.83
N SER A 61 -2.53 13.79 -16.54
CA SER A 61 -2.73 13.71 -18.00
C SER A 61 -2.25 14.98 -18.69
N ASP A 62 -1.38 14.85 -19.70
CA ASP A 62 -0.80 15.98 -20.43
C ASP A 62 -0.36 17.11 -19.50
N GLY A 63 0.42 16.75 -18.46
CA GLY A 63 0.65 17.69 -17.38
C GLY A 63 1.91 17.46 -16.58
N HIS A 64 2.00 18.23 -15.51
CA HIS A 64 3.12 18.17 -14.57
C HIS A 64 2.67 18.57 -13.17
N VAL A 65 3.49 18.20 -12.20
CA VAL A 65 3.50 18.73 -10.85
C VAL A 65 4.81 19.46 -10.65
N ASP A 66 4.78 20.70 -10.19
CA ASP A 66 5.97 21.51 -9.89
C ASP A 66 6.90 20.80 -8.90
N SER A 67 8.18 21.13 -8.97
CA SER A 67 9.14 20.62 -8.01
C SER A 67 8.79 21.08 -6.60
N HIS A 68 8.77 20.14 -5.66
CA HIS A 68 8.41 20.40 -4.28
C HIS A 68 9.09 19.42 -3.32
N VAL A 69 9.00 19.70 -2.04
CA VAL A 69 9.44 18.83 -0.95
C VAL A 69 8.32 18.67 0.06
N HIS A 70 8.29 17.52 0.71
CA HIS A 70 7.39 17.24 1.83
C HIS A 70 8.15 17.15 3.16
N SER A 71 7.47 17.46 4.26
CA SER A 71 7.93 17.10 5.61
C SER A 71 7.42 15.71 6.05
N TYR A 72 6.85 14.95 5.15
CA TYR A 72 6.45 13.55 5.29
C TYR A 72 7.11 12.72 4.17
N GLU A 73 7.11 11.42 4.33
CA GLU A 73 7.59 10.45 3.34
C GLU A 73 6.42 10.00 2.47
N THR A 74 6.63 9.84 1.18
CA THR A 74 5.61 9.34 0.24
C THR A 74 6.09 8.07 -0.43
N GLY A 75 5.37 6.97 -0.24
CA GLY A 75 5.48 5.79 -1.09
C GLY A 75 4.52 5.90 -2.26
N PHE A 76 4.88 5.34 -3.41
CA PHE A 76 3.98 5.29 -4.56
C PHE A 76 4.07 3.96 -5.31
N TYR A 77 3.00 3.63 -6.05
CA TYR A 77 2.94 2.48 -6.96
C TYR A 77 2.17 2.85 -8.23
N VAL A 78 2.80 2.66 -9.40
CA VAL A 78 2.19 2.99 -10.69
C VAL A 78 1.22 1.90 -11.11
N LEU A 79 -0.04 2.30 -11.37
CA LEU A 79 -1.13 1.42 -11.78
C LEU A 79 -1.28 1.40 -13.31
N GLU A 80 -1.21 2.57 -13.95
CA GLU A 80 -1.42 2.75 -15.39
C GLU A 80 -0.51 3.86 -15.93
N GLY A 81 -0.12 3.75 -17.20
CA GLY A 81 0.65 4.77 -17.92
C GLY A 81 2.13 4.79 -17.57
N GLU A 82 2.84 5.77 -18.11
CA GLU A 82 4.29 5.91 -17.99
C GLU A 82 4.67 7.31 -17.47
N PRO A 83 4.35 7.64 -16.21
CA PRO A 83 4.75 8.93 -15.65
C PRO A 83 6.26 9.02 -15.51
N VAL A 84 6.80 10.23 -15.57
CA VAL A 84 8.19 10.55 -15.24
C VAL A 84 8.24 11.12 -13.83
N VAL A 85 9.02 10.51 -12.95
CA VAL A 85 9.39 11.10 -11.67
C VAL A 85 10.74 11.79 -11.80
N PHE A 86 10.85 13.00 -11.27
CA PHE A 86 12.12 13.72 -11.15
C PHE A 86 12.60 13.61 -9.71
N LEU A 87 13.80 13.07 -9.53
CA LEU A 87 14.49 12.95 -8.26
C LEU A 87 15.94 13.45 -8.45
N ASP A 88 16.39 14.30 -7.55
CA ASP A 88 17.74 14.90 -7.63
C ASP A 88 18.03 15.53 -9.01
N GLY A 89 17.02 16.16 -9.62
CA GLY A 89 17.12 16.80 -10.93
C GLY A 89 17.14 15.86 -12.14
N ARG A 90 17.02 14.54 -11.93
CA ARG A 90 16.98 13.52 -12.98
C ARG A 90 15.55 13.04 -13.19
N GLY A 91 15.14 12.96 -14.46
CA GLY A 91 13.88 12.34 -14.86
C GLY A 91 14.03 10.83 -15.04
N VAL A 92 13.19 10.04 -14.40
CA VAL A 92 13.09 8.59 -14.56
C VAL A 92 11.70 8.24 -15.05
N ARG A 93 11.60 7.59 -16.20
CA ARG A 93 10.32 7.09 -16.74
C ARG A 93 9.94 5.81 -16.02
N LEU A 94 8.75 5.81 -15.48
CA LEU A 94 8.16 4.69 -14.77
C LEU A 94 7.21 3.93 -15.69
N GLU A 95 6.91 2.69 -15.35
CA GLU A 95 5.93 1.84 -16.02
C GLU A 95 5.00 1.19 -14.99
N PRO A 96 3.87 0.60 -15.37
CA PRO A 96 3.00 -0.13 -14.43
C PRO A 96 3.79 -1.18 -13.64
N GLY A 97 3.62 -1.17 -12.32
CA GLY A 97 4.42 -1.99 -11.41
C GLY A 97 5.65 -1.27 -10.83
N ALA A 98 6.04 -0.12 -11.39
CA ALA A 98 7.07 0.71 -10.76
C ALA A 98 6.55 1.28 -9.44
N CYS A 99 7.41 1.29 -8.44
CA CYS A 99 7.12 1.82 -7.12
C CYS A 99 8.37 2.46 -6.52
N GLY A 100 8.20 3.21 -5.46
CA GLY A 100 9.33 3.85 -4.82
C GLY A 100 8.95 4.65 -3.60
N VAL A 101 9.96 5.32 -3.04
CA VAL A 101 9.82 6.25 -1.94
C VAL A 101 10.38 7.61 -2.31
N LEU A 102 9.65 8.65 -1.96
CA LEU A 102 10.05 10.05 -1.97
C LEU A 102 10.38 10.42 -0.52
N PRO A 103 11.67 10.42 -0.13
CA PRO A 103 12.04 10.65 1.26
C PRO A 103 11.71 12.08 1.72
N VAL A 104 11.59 12.27 3.02
CA VAL A 104 11.36 13.58 3.62
C VAL A 104 12.41 14.59 3.16
N GLY A 105 11.95 15.75 2.66
CA GLY A 105 12.82 16.86 2.26
C GLY A 105 13.59 16.66 0.95
N VAL A 106 13.37 15.58 0.22
CA VAL A 106 13.97 15.36 -1.10
C VAL A 106 13.14 16.04 -2.19
N PRO A 107 13.74 16.96 -2.99
CA PRO A 107 13.05 17.59 -4.10
C PRO A 107 12.59 16.57 -5.15
N HIS A 108 11.32 16.65 -5.51
CA HIS A 108 10.75 15.80 -6.53
C HIS A 108 9.66 16.52 -7.34
N ALA A 109 9.38 16.00 -8.53
CA ALA A 109 8.35 16.48 -9.43
C ALA A 109 7.82 15.31 -10.27
N PHE A 110 6.66 15.50 -10.91
CA PHE A 110 6.10 14.53 -11.84
C PHE A 110 5.74 15.18 -13.18
N ARG A 111 5.82 14.41 -14.25
CA ARG A 111 5.32 14.77 -15.57
C ARG A 111 4.71 13.55 -16.26
N SER A 112 3.65 13.76 -17.03
CA SER A 112 3.11 12.74 -17.93
C SER A 112 2.58 13.38 -19.20
N GLU A 113 2.90 12.80 -20.36
CA GLU A 113 2.38 13.22 -21.67
C GLU A 113 1.00 12.60 -21.91
N GLU A 114 0.83 11.35 -21.51
CA GLU A 114 -0.44 10.64 -21.57
C GLU A 114 -1.02 10.47 -20.16
N ARG A 115 -2.22 9.89 -20.07
CA ARG A 115 -2.81 9.60 -18.76
C ARG A 115 -1.99 8.55 -18.03
N ALA A 116 -1.58 8.90 -16.83
CA ALA A 116 -0.99 7.97 -15.86
C ALA A 116 -1.83 7.96 -14.57
N LEU A 117 -1.87 6.82 -13.91
CA LEU A 117 -2.56 6.62 -12.64
C LEU A 117 -1.63 5.90 -11.68
N TRP A 118 -1.52 6.40 -10.46
CA TRP A 118 -0.77 5.73 -9.40
C TRP A 118 -1.45 5.94 -8.06
N ILE A 119 -1.10 5.10 -7.08
CA ILE A 119 -1.50 5.26 -5.69
C ILE A 119 -0.32 5.82 -4.90
N GLU A 120 -0.61 6.78 -4.04
CA GLU A 120 0.35 7.36 -3.09
C GLU A 120 -0.06 7.07 -1.66
N MET A 121 0.94 6.80 -0.84
CA MET A 121 0.84 6.71 0.59
C MET A 121 1.76 7.74 1.24
N ALA A 122 1.24 8.59 2.09
CA ALA A 122 2.00 9.58 2.84
C ALA A 122 2.03 9.21 4.33
N ALA A 123 3.24 9.24 4.93
CA ALA A 123 3.48 9.01 6.36
C ALA A 123 4.63 9.90 6.89
N PRO A 124 4.50 10.52 8.10
CA PRO A 124 3.27 10.61 8.86
C PRO A 124 2.19 11.33 8.05
N ARG A 125 0.94 11.16 8.46
CA ARG A 125 -0.20 11.80 7.80
C ARG A 125 0.05 13.29 7.53
N PRO A 126 -0.11 13.77 6.26
CA PRO A 126 0.03 15.18 5.92
C PRO A 126 -0.93 16.07 6.71
N ARG A 127 -0.52 17.31 6.95
CA ARG A 127 -1.38 18.31 7.58
C ARG A 127 -2.47 18.77 6.61
N THR A 128 -3.65 19.01 7.15
CA THR A 128 -4.82 19.39 6.33
C THR A 128 -4.72 20.81 5.75
N ASP A 129 -3.87 21.67 6.32
CA ASP A 129 -3.63 23.05 5.86
C ASP A 129 -2.51 23.14 4.79
N GLY A 130 -1.90 22.00 4.41
CA GLY A 130 -0.84 21.94 3.40
C GLY A 130 0.48 22.58 3.79
N THR A 131 0.66 22.95 5.08
CA THR A 131 1.88 23.64 5.56
C THR A 131 3.13 22.76 5.60
N ASP A 132 3.02 21.52 5.21
CA ASP A 132 4.08 20.51 5.15
C ASP A 132 4.55 20.17 3.72
N THR A 133 4.05 20.92 2.72
CA THR A 133 4.48 20.84 1.32
C THR A 133 5.04 22.20 0.86
N PHE A 134 6.25 22.23 0.31
CA PHE A 134 6.94 23.44 -0.12
C PHE A 134 7.30 23.33 -1.60
N PHE A 135 6.75 24.23 -2.42
CA PHE A 135 7.05 24.29 -3.85
C PHE A 135 8.35 25.05 -4.11
N LEU A 136 9.18 24.51 -5.01
CA LEU A 136 10.51 24.99 -5.35
C LEU A 136 10.60 25.61 -6.74
N GLY A 137 9.51 25.56 -7.51
CA GLY A 137 9.43 26.03 -8.87
C GLY A 137 9.08 24.92 -9.87
N THR A 138 9.22 25.19 -11.15
CA THR A 138 8.83 24.27 -12.21
C THR A 138 9.62 22.95 -12.18
N ALA A 139 8.98 21.87 -12.65
CA ALA A 139 9.64 20.59 -12.85
C ALA A 139 10.89 20.74 -13.77
N PRO A 140 11.98 19.99 -13.54
CA PRO A 140 13.15 20.02 -14.40
C PRO A 140 12.79 19.64 -15.86
N ASP A 141 13.42 20.33 -16.82
CA ASP A 141 13.29 20.03 -18.25
C ASP A 141 14.47 19.15 -18.71
N THR A 142 14.60 17.97 -18.12
CA THR A 142 15.61 16.98 -18.50
C THR A 142 14.95 15.82 -19.23
N GLN A 143 15.68 15.22 -20.19
CA GLN A 143 15.21 14.02 -20.88
C GLN A 143 15.16 12.86 -19.87
N PRO A 144 14.02 12.14 -19.75
CA PRO A 144 13.90 11.05 -18.81
C PRO A 144 14.66 9.81 -19.33
N GLU A 145 15.32 9.13 -18.37
CA GLU A 145 15.91 7.82 -18.59
C GLU A 145 14.87 6.72 -18.23
N PRO A 146 14.88 5.54 -18.86
CA PRO A 146 14.07 4.41 -18.39
C PRO A 146 14.53 3.98 -17.00
N LEU A 147 13.61 3.44 -16.20
CA LEU A 147 13.95 2.91 -14.88
C LEU A 147 14.89 1.70 -15.01
N ASP A 148 16.13 1.86 -14.60
CA ASP A 148 17.06 0.74 -14.34
C ASP A 148 17.17 0.52 -12.82
N VAL A 149 16.60 -0.56 -12.32
CA VAL A 149 16.64 -0.92 -10.90
C VAL A 149 18.03 -1.33 -10.39
N ARG A 150 19.00 -1.53 -11.30
CA ARG A 150 20.41 -1.83 -10.96
C ARG A 150 21.26 -0.58 -10.86
N ASP A 151 20.79 0.56 -11.36
CA ASP A 151 21.48 1.82 -11.23
C ASP A 151 21.38 2.31 -9.78
N PRO A 152 22.50 2.47 -9.06
CA PRO A 152 22.46 2.92 -7.65
C PRO A 152 21.90 4.34 -7.47
N ARG A 153 21.80 5.13 -8.54
CA ARG A 153 21.13 6.44 -8.52
C ARG A 153 19.60 6.29 -8.38
N ASN A 154 19.06 5.12 -8.70
CA ASN A 154 17.64 4.78 -8.58
C ASN A 154 17.35 3.99 -7.29
N ARG A 155 18.18 4.11 -6.25
CA ARG A 155 18.06 3.34 -5.00
C ARG A 155 16.70 3.46 -4.30
N ASN A 156 15.96 4.52 -4.55
CA ASN A 156 14.63 4.77 -3.99
C ASN A 156 13.50 4.21 -4.85
N LEU A 157 13.82 3.58 -5.99
CA LEU A 157 12.87 3.07 -6.97
C LEU A 157 13.00 1.56 -7.14
N PHE A 158 11.89 0.90 -7.42
CA PHE A 158 11.82 -0.52 -7.72
C PHE A 158 10.77 -0.78 -8.81
N LEU A 159 10.90 -1.91 -9.50
CA LEU A 159 9.92 -2.38 -10.47
C LEU A 159 9.52 -3.81 -10.13
N LEU A 160 8.24 -4.01 -9.88
CA LEU A 160 7.66 -5.34 -9.74
C LEU A 160 7.43 -5.92 -11.15
N GLY A 161 8.39 -6.70 -11.63
CA GLY A 161 8.31 -7.35 -12.93
C GLY A 161 7.36 -8.55 -12.93
N GLU A 162 6.96 -8.93 -14.14
CA GLU A 162 6.16 -10.13 -14.38
C GLU A 162 6.86 -11.39 -13.81
N GLY A 163 6.09 -12.28 -13.21
CA GLY A 163 6.60 -13.52 -12.60
C GLY A 163 7.28 -13.37 -11.24
N GLN A 164 7.59 -12.16 -10.77
CA GLN A 164 8.23 -11.98 -9.45
C GLN A 164 7.32 -12.35 -8.26
N MET A 165 6.02 -12.48 -8.51
CA MET A 165 5.04 -12.99 -7.54
C MET A 165 4.77 -14.48 -7.69
N ASP A 166 5.45 -15.17 -8.60
CA ASP A 166 5.28 -16.61 -8.75
C ASP A 166 5.81 -17.34 -7.52
N LEU A 167 5.00 -18.25 -6.98
CA LEU A 167 5.33 -18.98 -5.76
C LEU A 167 6.66 -19.72 -5.84
N ASP A 168 6.99 -20.29 -7.01
CA ASP A 168 8.23 -21.01 -7.18
C ASP A 168 9.44 -20.06 -7.11
N VAL A 169 9.33 -18.85 -7.68
CA VAL A 169 10.36 -17.81 -7.57
C VAL A 169 10.51 -17.35 -6.12
N LEU A 170 9.40 -17.12 -5.41
CA LEU A 170 9.40 -16.70 -4.00
C LEU A 170 9.99 -17.79 -3.09
N LYS A 171 9.70 -19.07 -3.35
CA LYS A 171 10.26 -20.21 -2.61
C LYS A 171 11.76 -20.38 -2.84
N HIS A 172 12.26 -20.17 -4.06
CA HIS A 172 13.68 -20.29 -4.37
C HIS A 172 14.52 -19.11 -3.84
N GLY A 173 13.91 -17.95 -3.65
CA GLY A 173 14.55 -16.78 -3.04
C GLY A 173 14.62 -16.84 -1.52
N ALA A 174 13.88 -17.76 -0.88
CA ALA A 174 13.89 -17.97 0.55
C ALA A 174 14.93 -19.04 0.93
N ALA A 175 15.58 -18.90 2.08
CA ALA A 175 16.35 -19.99 2.65
C ALA A 175 15.48 -21.25 2.75
N VAL A 176 16.06 -22.41 2.44
CA VAL A 176 15.34 -23.70 2.45
C VAL A 176 14.62 -23.87 3.79
N GLY A 177 13.30 -24.00 3.75
CA GLY A 177 12.46 -24.17 4.93
C GLY A 177 12.02 -22.88 5.64
N ALA A 178 12.45 -21.70 5.17
CA ALA A 178 11.90 -20.44 5.70
C ALA A 178 10.51 -20.17 5.07
N PRO A 179 9.50 -19.82 5.86
CA PRO A 179 8.27 -19.29 5.31
C PRO A 179 8.58 -18.03 4.51
N THR A 180 7.90 -17.81 3.39
CA THR A 180 8.03 -16.63 2.53
C THR A 180 7.54 -15.33 3.20
N VAL A 181 7.13 -15.42 4.43
CA VAL A 181 6.73 -14.30 5.27
C VAL A 181 7.98 -13.55 5.73
N SER A 182 7.98 -12.23 5.58
CA SER A 182 9.05 -11.35 6.07
C SER A 182 9.44 -11.71 7.51
N SER A 183 10.73 -11.61 7.85
CA SER A 183 11.23 -11.85 9.21
C SER A 183 10.57 -10.94 10.26
N SER A 184 10.02 -9.80 9.85
CA SER A 184 9.21 -8.92 10.70
C SER A 184 7.83 -9.50 11.02
N MET A 185 7.38 -10.52 10.29
CA MET A 185 6.08 -11.18 10.45
C MET A 185 6.22 -12.61 11.00
N ALA A 186 7.23 -12.87 11.81
CA ALA A 186 7.54 -14.22 12.32
C ALA A 186 6.35 -14.90 13.05
N THR A 187 5.46 -14.12 13.67
CA THR A 187 4.25 -14.64 14.31
C THR A 187 3.07 -14.78 13.36
N ALA A 188 3.14 -14.19 12.16
CA ALA A 188 2.04 -14.22 11.20
C ALA A 188 1.74 -15.63 10.67
N VAL A 189 2.71 -16.55 10.69
CA VAL A 189 2.48 -17.97 10.34
C VAL A 189 1.42 -18.65 11.21
N LEU A 190 1.11 -18.12 12.39
CA LEU A 190 0.02 -18.62 13.24
C LEU A 190 -1.36 -18.14 12.76
N ALA A 191 -1.41 -16.96 12.13
CA ALA A 191 -2.66 -16.35 11.64
C ALA A 191 -2.87 -16.57 10.15
N TYR A 192 -1.81 -16.78 9.36
CA TYR A 192 -1.85 -16.76 7.90
C TYR A 192 -1.59 -18.13 7.30
N SER A 193 -2.31 -18.44 6.23
CA SER A 193 -2.13 -19.67 5.46
C SER A 193 -2.34 -19.38 3.97
N GLY A 194 -1.46 -19.91 3.10
CA GLY A 194 -1.57 -19.81 1.65
C GLY A 194 -1.27 -18.43 1.06
N ILE A 195 -0.52 -17.60 1.78
CA ILE A 195 -0.24 -16.20 1.42
C ILE A 195 1.22 -16.04 1.01
N ALA A 196 1.44 -15.35 -0.10
CA ALA A 196 2.76 -14.89 -0.53
C ALA A 196 2.84 -13.36 -0.41
N VAL A 197 3.96 -12.85 0.10
CA VAL A 197 4.20 -11.42 0.29
C VAL A 197 5.52 -11.04 -0.38
N LYS A 198 5.47 -9.98 -1.19
CA LYS A 198 6.64 -9.35 -1.80
C LYS A 198 6.76 -7.92 -1.32
N MET A 199 7.80 -7.64 -0.51
CA MET A 199 8.10 -6.27 -0.10
C MET A 199 8.53 -5.43 -1.31
N LEU A 200 7.89 -4.29 -1.50
CA LEU A 200 8.13 -3.34 -2.58
C LEU A 200 8.88 -2.11 -2.06
N VAL A 201 8.36 -1.49 -1.00
CA VAL A 201 8.94 -0.31 -0.36
C VAL A 201 9.19 -0.62 1.11
N ASP A 202 10.44 -0.56 1.50
CA ASP A 202 10.92 -0.71 2.87
C ASP A 202 12.29 -0.02 3.03
N GLN A 203 13.00 -0.32 4.11
CA GLN A 203 14.32 0.23 4.39
C GLN A 203 15.36 -0.01 3.27
N ARG A 204 15.15 -0.98 2.37
CA ARG A 204 16.04 -1.23 1.22
C ARG A 204 15.93 -0.13 0.17
N LEU A 205 14.78 0.54 0.08
CA LEU A 205 14.58 1.74 -0.74
C LEU A 205 14.72 3.04 0.06
N ASP A 206 15.24 2.97 1.29
CA ASP A 206 15.39 4.10 2.21
C ASP A 206 14.06 4.62 2.80
N ALA A 207 12.99 3.82 2.79
CA ALA A 207 11.76 4.14 3.49
C ALA A 207 11.94 3.92 5.00
N GLN A 208 11.55 4.92 5.80
CA GLN A 208 11.72 4.92 7.26
C GLN A 208 10.39 4.92 8.00
N LEU A 209 9.32 5.47 7.39
CA LEU A 209 8.08 5.80 8.08
C LEU A 209 6.92 4.87 7.70
N HIS A 210 7.07 4.13 6.60
CA HIS A 210 6.05 3.21 6.12
C HIS A 210 6.65 1.99 5.43
N THR A 211 5.78 1.02 5.13
CA THR A 211 6.10 -0.08 4.23
C THR A 211 4.99 -0.25 3.19
N MET A 212 5.36 -0.79 2.02
CA MET A 212 4.43 -1.14 0.96
C MET A 212 4.82 -2.51 0.40
N PHE A 213 3.85 -3.39 0.19
CA PHE A 213 4.11 -4.73 -0.31
C PHE A 213 2.94 -5.28 -1.12
N MET A 214 3.25 -6.20 -2.03
CA MET A 214 2.27 -6.94 -2.79
C MET A 214 1.92 -8.23 -2.06
N VAL A 215 0.64 -8.49 -1.91
CA VAL A 215 0.09 -9.70 -1.31
C VAL A 215 -0.61 -10.53 -2.37
N ASP A 216 -0.41 -11.83 -2.31
CA ASP A 216 -1.00 -12.81 -3.22
C ASP A 216 -1.57 -13.98 -2.42
N TYR A 217 -2.88 -14.16 -2.50
CA TYR A 217 -3.58 -15.28 -1.90
C TYR A 217 -3.72 -16.41 -2.90
N GLN A 218 -3.33 -17.60 -2.48
CA GLN A 218 -3.60 -18.82 -3.20
C GLN A 218 -5.01 -19.34 -2.89
N PRO A 219 -5.57 -20.22 -3.72
CA PRO A 219 -6.85 -20.84 -3.42
C PRO A 219 -6.90 -21.43 -2.01
N GLY A 220 -7.92 -21.06 -1.24
CA GLY A 220 -8.08 -21.46 0.16
C GLY A 220 -7.21 -20.72 1.15
N ALA A 221 -6.54 -19.63 0.73
CA ALA A 221 -5.76 -18.80 1.64
C ALA A 221 -6.65 -18.05 2.65
N VAL A 222 -6.10 -17.79 3.81
CA VAL A 222 -6.78 -17.10 4.90
C VAL A 222 -5.81 -16.30 5.75
N ALA A 223 -6.23 -15.11 6.17
CA ALA A 223 -5.69 -14.39 7.30
C ALA A 223 -6.75 -14.37 8.40
N HIS A 224 -6.51 -15.14 9.47
CA HIS A 224 -7.45 -15.25 10.59
C HIS A 224 -7.56 -13.94 11.38
N PRO A 225 -8.61 -13.75 12.20
CA PRO A 225 -8.82 -12.54 12.96
C PRO A 225 -7.61 -12.16 13.80
N HIS A 226 -7.11 -10.96 13.57
CA HIS A 226 -5.95 -10.38 14.27
C HIS A 226 -6.02 -8.86 14.24
N ASP A 227 -5.19 -8.22 15.04
CA ASP A 227 -4.92 -6.79 15.01
C ASP A 227 -3.42 -6.50 15.16
N HIS A 228 -3.04 -5.27 14.95
CA HIS A 228 -1.66 -4.79 15.06
C HIS A 228 -1.60 -3.30 15.45
N PRO A 229 -0.42 -2.81 15.94
CA PRO A 229 -0.29 -1.44 16.45
C PRO A 229 0.00 -0.38 15.36
N PHE A 230 -0.32 -0.64 14.11
CA PHE A 230 -0.17 0.27 12.97
C PHE A 230 -1.44 0.22 12.12
N GLU A 231 -1.60 1.22 11.25
CA GLU A 231 -2.67 1.25 10.26
C GLU A 231 -2.25 0.49 9.01
N GLU A 232 -3.21 -0.13 8.33
CA GLU A 232 -3.00 -0.77 7.03
C GLU A 232 -4.01 -0.29 6.01
N SER A 233 -3.59 -0.32 4.75
CA SER A 233 -4.47 -0.10 3.62
C SER A 233 -4.27 -1.15 2.54
N TYR A 234 -5.33 -1.43 1.79
CA TYR A 234 -5.42 -2.52 0.82
C TYR A 234 -6.05 -1.99 -0.46
N TYR A 235 -5.35 -2.07 -1.59
CA TYR A 235 -5.90 -1.73 -2.90
C TYR A 235 -5.95 -2.97 -3.78
N MET A 236 -7.14 -3.38 -4.17
CA MET A 236 -7.39 -4.66 -4.84
C MET A 236 -7.02 -4.61 -6.33
N PHE A 237 -6.25 -5.61 -6.79
CA PHE A 237 -5.87 -5.78 -8.20
C PHE A 237 -6.62 -6.92 -8.88
N GLU A 238 -6.73 -8.07 -8.25
CA GLU A 238 -7.22 -9.30 -8.85
C GLU A 238 -8.01 -10.12 -7.84
N GLY A 239 -9.06 -10.78 -8.33
CA GLY A 239 -9.87 -11.68 -7.54
C GLY A 239 -10.83 -11.00 -6.58
N GLU A 240 -11.53 -11.80 -5.79
CA GLU A 240 -12.46 -11.34 -4.75
C GLU A 240 -12.04 -11.93 -3.41
N VAL A 241 -12.10 -11.13 -2.35
CA VAL A 241 -11.79 -11.54 -0.99
C VAL A 241 -12.83 -11.02 -0.03
N ASP A 242 -13.26 -11.87 0.90
CA ASP A 242 -14.08 -11.41 2.02
C ASP A 242 -13.20 -10.86 3.11
N VAL A 243 -13.45 -9.61 3.51
CA VAL A 243 -12.87 -8.99 4.70
C VAL A 243 -13.89 -8.94 5.81
N VAL A 244 -13.47 -9.28 7.01
CA VAL A 244 -14.22 -9.04 8.24
C VAL A 244 -13.44 -8.02 9.06
N ALA A 245 -14.10 -6.93 9.45
CA ALA A 245 -13.48 -5.87 10.25
C ALA A 245 -14.42 -5.48 11.39
N ASP A 246 -13.95 -5.60 12.63
CA ASP A 246 -14.72 -5.36 13.85
C ASP A 246 -16.12 -6.04 13.87
N GLY A 247 -16.23 -7.19 13.19
CA GLY A 247 -17.43 -8.01 13.09
C GLY A 247 -18.32 -7.74 11.86
N ASP A 248 -18.05 -6.69 11.08
CA ASP A 248 -18.74 -6.42 9.83
C ASP A 248 -18.03 -7.13 8.67
N ARG A 249 -18.78 -7.65 7.69
CA ARG A 249 -18.26 -8.43 6.56
C ARG A 249 -18.54 -7.76 5.23
N TYR A 250 -17.54 -7.73 4.37
CA TYR A 250 -17.61 -7.18 3.01
C TYR A 250 -16.84 -8.08 2.04
N THR A 251 -17.27 -8.15 0.79
CA THR A 251 -16.47 -8.71 -0.31
C THR A 251 -15.78 -7.57 -1.04
N LEU A 252 -14.46 -7.58 -1.11
CA LEU A 252 -13.65 -6.65 -1.89
C LEU A 252 -13.42 -7.18 -3.29
N ARG A 253 -13.36 -6.27 -4.29
CA ARG A 253 -13.18 -6.56 -5.71
C ARG A 253 -12.09 -5.69 -6.31
N PRO A 254 -11.57 -6.02 -7.50
CA PRO A 254 -10.56 -5.20 -8.18
C PRO A 254 -10.97 -3.72 -8.30
N GLY A 255 -10.07 -2.85 -7.83
CA GLY A 255 -10.27 -1.41 -7.75
C GLY A 255 -10.89 -0.91 -6.44
N ASP A 256 -11.39 -1.80 -5.57
CA ASP A 256 -11.82 -1.41 -4.22
C ASP A 256 -10.60 -1.07 -3.35
N PHE A 257 -10.82 -0.15 -2.43
CA PHE A 257 -9.86 0.23 -1.40
C PHE A 257 -10.44 -0.07 -0.02
N PHE A 258 -9.61 -0.63 0.84
CA PHE A 258 -9.94 -0.88 2.23
C PHE A 258 -8.82 -0.36 3.14
N TRP A 259 -9.17 0.13 4.32
CA TRP A 259 -8.23 0.64 5.32
C TRP A 259 -8.68 0.21 6.72
N THR A 260 -7.70 -0.08 7.59
CA THR A 260 -7.90 -0.41 8.99
C THR A 260 -7.06 0.49 9.89
N ALA A 261 -7.67 0.99 10.95
CA ALA A 261 -6.98 1.70 12.03
C ALA A 261 -6.15 0.75 12.87
N ALA A 262 -5.16 1.27 13.59
CA ALA A 262 -4.42 0.51 14.59
C ALA A 262 -5.39 -0.11 15.62
N GLY A 263 -5.24 -1.43 15.86
CA GLY A 263 -6.10 -2.18 16.77
C GLY A 263 -7.48 -2.57 16.21
N CYS A 264 -7.78 -2.29 14.96
CA CYS A 264 -8.96 -2.84 14.29
C CYS A 264 -8.76 -4.35 14.11
N VAL A 265 -9.68 -5.15 14.65
CA VAL A 265 -9.66 -6.59 14.44
C VAL A 265 -10.18 -6.89 13.05
N HIS A 266 -9.36 -7.53 12.22
CA HIS A 266 -9.72 -7.87 10.86
C HIS A 266 -9.23 -9.26 10.43
N ALA A 267 -9.86 -9.78 9.39
CA ALA A 267 -9.56 -11.08 8.79
C ALA A 267 -9.87 -11.04 7.29
N PHE A 268 -9.16 -11.89 6.51
CA PHE A 268 -9.40 -12.03 5.08
C PHE A 268 -9.58 -13.49 4.71
N TYR A 269 -10.63 -13.78 3.93
CA TYR A 269 -10.99 -15.12 3.51
C TYR A 269 -11.18 -15.15 2.00
N GLU A 270 -10.46 -16.01 1.31
CA GLU A 270 -10.64 -16.22 -0.14
C GLU A 270 -12.06 -16.78 -0.42
N VAL A 271 -12.74 -16.25 -1.47
CA VAL A 271 -14.17 -16.52 -1.71
C VAL A 271 -14.43 -17.60 -2.76
N GLN A 272 -13.63 -17.67 -3.83
CA GLN A 272 -14.01 -18.46 -5.00
C GLN A 272 -12.97 -19.46 -5.50
N GLY A 273 -11.97 -19.78 -4.71
CA GLY A 273 -10.90 -20.70 -5.12
C GLY A 273 -10.00 -20.13 -6.23
N GLY A 274 -10.06 -18.83 -6.45
CA GLY A 274 -9.22 -18.08 -7.37
C GLY A 274 -8.00 -17.46 -6.68
N ARG A 275 -7.13 -16.89 -7.48
CA ARG A 275 -6.04 -16.04 -7.00
C ARG A 275 -6.58 -14.69 -6.61
N VAL A 276 -6.11 -14.14 -5.50
CA VAL A 276 -6.45 -12.78 -5.07
C VAL A 276 -5.16 -12.00 -4.86
N ARG A 277 -5.10 -10.76 -5.35
CA ARG A 277 -3.93 -9.90 -5.24
C ARG A 277 -4.31 -8.49 -4.86
N TRP A 278 -3.54 -7.91 -3.94
CA TRP A 278 -3.66 -6.49 -3.57
C TRP A 278 -2.32 -5.86 -3.20
N LEU A 279 -2.25 -4.54 -3.31
CA LEU A 279 -1.20 -3.73 -2.71
C LEU A 279 -1.58 -3.43 -1.27
N GLU A 280 -0.67 -3.68 -0.36
CA GLU A 280 -0.84 -3.39 1.05
C GLU A 280 0.19 -2.38 1.52
N THR A 281 -0.21 -1.46 2.38
CA THR A 281 0.70 -0.49 2.98
C THR A 281 0.48 -0.42 4.48
N SER A 282 1.54 -0.19 5.25
CA SER A 282 1.48 -0.07 6.70
C SER A 282 2.16 1.21 7.18
N ALA A 283 1.54 1.95 8.09
CA ALA A 283 2.13 3.10 8.79
C ALA A 283 1.65 3.20 10.26
N PRO A 284 2.54 3.63 11.18
CA PRO A 284 3.98 3.81 10.99
C PRO A 284 4.65 2.51 10.57
N ALA A 285 5.87 2.58 10.05
CA ALA A 285 6.62 1.39 9.67
C ALA A 285 6.60 0.37 10.82
N PRO A 286 6.21 -0.90 10.56
CA PRO A 286 6.10 -1.90 11.59
C PRO A 286 7.40 -2.04 12.37
N PRO A 287 7.37 -2.17 13.70
CA PRO A 287 8.58 -2.38 14.50
C PRO A 287 9.26 -3.69 14.11
N ALA A 288 10.59 -3.75 14.20
CA ALA A 288 11.40 -4.92 13.82
C ALA A 288 10.97 -6.22 14.53
N ARG A 289 10.39 -6.10 15.70
CA ARG A 289 9.73 -7.18 16.44
C ARG A 289 8.35 -6.71 16.85
N HIS A 290 7.40 -6.81 15.94
CA HIS A 290 6.01 -6.62 16.28
C HIS A 290 5.32 -7.97 16.38
N SER A 291 4.29 -8.01 17.14
CA SER A 291 3.41 -9.16 17.23
C SER A 291 2.03 -8.76 16.77
N TYR A 292 1.46 -9.58 15.93
CA TYR A 292 0.04 -9.58 15.72
C TYR A 292 -0.63 -10.08 17.01
N ARG A 293 -1.71 -9.44 17.41
CA ARG A 293 -2.59 -9.98 18.44
C ARG A 293 -3.65 -10.80 17.75
N PHE A 294 -3.65 -12.11 18.00
CA PHE A 294 -4.66 -12.99 17.42
C PHE A 294 -5.94 -12.88 18.22
N GLU A 295 -7.04 -12.70 17.51
CA GLU A 295 -8.35 -12.89 18.06
C GLU A 295 -8.66 -14.39 18.20
N ARG A 296 -9.68 -14.68 19.00
CA ARG A 296 -9.99 -16.03 19.43
C ARG A 296 -10.50 -16.90 18.28
N ASP A 297 -9.58 -17.52 17.58
CA ASP A 297 -9.82 -18.67 16.71
C ASP A 297 -8.99 -19.85 17.24
N TRP A 298 -9.41 -20.34 18.39
CA TRP A 298 -8.65 -21.35 19.14
C TRP A 298 -8.59 -22.69 18.44
N ASP A 299 -9.61 -23.04 17.66
CA ASP A 299 -9.66 -24.33 16.97
C ASP A 299 -8.55 -24.39 15.92
N TYR A 300 -8.42 -23.34 15.08
CA TYR A 300 -7.32 -23.24 14.13
C TYR A 300 -5.95 -23.22 14.80
N LEU A 301 -5.78 -22.42 15.85
CA LEU A 301 -4.50 -22.34 16.56
C LEU A 301 -4.15 -23.67 17.21
N ALA A 302 -5.11 -24.38 17.81
CA ALA A 302 -4.92 -25.68 18.41
C ALA A 302 -4.48 -26.73 17.38
N GLU A 303 -5.14 -26.77 16.23
CA GLU A 303 -4.78 -27.66 15.12
C GLU A 303 -3.38 -27.37 14.59
N ARG A 304 -3.03 -26.08 14.41
CA ARG A 304 -1.73 -25.65 13.91
C ARG A 304 -0.60 -26.04 14.86
N LEU A 305 -0.78 -25.77 16.17
CA LEU A 305 0.21 -26.12 17.18
C LEU A 305 0.37 -27.63 17.34
N ALA A 306 -0.72 -28.40 17.20
CA ALA A 306 -0.66 -29.86 17.21
C ALA A 306 0.12 -30.40 15.99
N ALA A 307 -0.06 -29.82 14.81
CA ALA A 307 0.65 -30.20 13.60
C ALA A 307 2.17 -29.90 13.66
N ASP A 308 2.55 -28.79 14.29
CA ASP A 308 3.95 -28.39 14.47
C ASP A 308 4.63 -29.17 15.61
N GLY A 309 3.88 -29.56 16.64
CA GLY A 309 4.39 -30.40 17.75
C GLY A 309 4.56 -31.89 17.39
N ALA A 310 4.02 -32.31 16.24
CA ALA A 310 4.18 -33.68 15.72
C ALA A 310 5.39 -33.83 14.77
N ARG A 311 6.16 -32.77 14.55
CA ARG A 311 7.43 -32.76 13.79
C ARG A 311 8.61 -32.72 14.75
#